data_1892a5c94a97b3d1f6312e2dc6e9402b
#
_entry.id   1892a5c94a97b3d1f6312e2dc6e9402b
#
_cell.length_a   1.000
_cell.length_b   1.000
_cell.length_c   1.000
_cell.angle_alpha   90.00
_cell.angle_beta   90.00
_cell.angle_gamma   90.00
#
_symmetry.space_group_name_H-M   'P 1'
#
loop_
_entity.id
_entity.type
_entity.pdbx_description
1 polymer ?
#
loop_
_entity_poly.entity_id
_entity_poly.type
_entity_poly.pdbx_seq_one_letter_code
_entity_poly.pdbx_strand_id
1 'polypeptide(L)'
;APFILFVRAKPRIKDFMSEAENHMIEAPEALPQVQNLDEIHPDQNPSAYNESSIQILEGLEAVRKRPGMYIGDTADGSGLHHLVYEVVDNSIDEALAGFATHIEVTIHTDNSVSVVDDGRGIPSAIKWDDKHDPKRSAAEIALTELHAGGKFDNNGYKISGGLHGVGVSCVNALSSWLRLTVRRDGEARFLEFRKGLVQNRIVEQLPNPLTGKLENVSPMKLLGPTNRRGTEVHFLPDLTIFEKVTQFSYDTLLSRLRELSFL
;
A
#
# COMPACT_ATOMS: atom_id res chain seq x y z
N ALA A 1 18.43 -16.53 -11.69
CA ALA A 1 18.38 -15.17 -12.26
C ALA A 1 17.07 -14.54 -11.80
N PRO A 2 17.03 -13.22 -11.53
CA PRO A 2 15.79 -12.53 -11.21
C PRO A 2 14.84 -12.54 -12.42
N PHE A 3 13.54 -12.63 -12.16
CA PHE A 3 12.53 -12.49 -13.20
C PHE A 3 12.09 -11.03 -13.27
N ILE A 4 12.17 -10.43 -14.44
CA ILE A 4 11.83 -9.02 -14.67
C ILE A 4 10.62 -8.94 -15.60
N LEU A 5 9.62 -8.18 -15.20
CA LEU A 5 8.40 -7.91 -15.96
C LEU A 5 8.32 -6.41 -16.24
N PHE A 6 8.12 -6.06 -17.51
CA PHE A 6 7.94 -4.67 -17.92
C PHE A 6 6.48 -4.41 -18.28
N VAL A 7 5.89 -3.41 -17.66
CA VAL A 7 4.59 -2.87 -18.06
C VAL A 7 4.80 -1.50 -18.68
N ARG A 8 4.53 -1.38 -19.98
CA ARG A 8 4.62 -0.11 -20.70
C ARG A 8 3.22 0.46 -20.84
N ALA A 9 2.93 1.52 -20.11
CA ALA A 9 1.67 2.25 -20.27
C ALA A 9 1.66 2.97 -21.63
N LYS A 10 0.59 2.82 -22.39
CA LYS A 10 0.39 3.60 -23.63
C LYS A 10 -0.09 5.00 -23.24
N PRO A 11 0.43 6.08 -23.85
CA PRO A 11 -0.14 7.40 -23.67
C PRO A 11 -1.60 7.39 -24.17
N ARG A 12 -2.52 7.82 -23.33
CA ARG A 12 -3.95 7.87 -23.62
C ARG A 12 -4.22 8.90 -24.73
N ILE A 13 -4.65 8.45 -25.89
CA ILE A 13 -5.28 9.32 -26.88
C ILE A 13 -6.64 9.73 -26.30
N LYS A 14 -6.88 11.05 -26.18
CA LYS A 14 -8.17 11.63 -25.83
C LYS A 14 -9.13 11.31 -26.98
N ASP A 15 -9.97 10.31 -26.81
CA ASP A 15 -11.24 10.13 -27.53
C ASP A 15 -11.81 8.76 -27.15
N PHE A 16 -12.72 8.75 -26.21
CA PHE A 16 -13.85 7.82 -26.11
C PHE A 16 -14.78 8.28 -24.99
N MET A 17 -15.61 9.26 -25.33
CA MET A 17 -16.86 9.49 -24.61
C MET A 17 -17.98 9.11 -25.57
N SER A 18 -18.62 7.98 -25.36
CA SER A 18 -20.07 7.80 -25.48
C SER A 18 -20.45 6.34 -25.21
N GLU A 19 -21.61 6.22 -24.60
CA GLU A 19 -22.39 5.01 -24.39
C GLU A 19 -22.12 4.22 -23.10
N ALA A 20 -22.73 4.69 -22.01
CA ALA A 20 -23.13 3.85 -20.91
C ALA A 20 -24.66 3.73 -20.94
N GLU A 21 -25.18 2.64 -21.50
CA GLU A 21 -26.58 2.25 -21.36
C GLU A 21 -26.86 1.69 -19.97
N ASN A 22 -27.96 2.18 -19.39
CA ASN A 22 -28.58 1.71 -18.16
C ASN A 22 -28.94 0.23 -18.23
N HIS A 23 -28.36 -0.59 -17.36
CA HIS A 23 -28.98 -1.86 -16.97
C HIS A 23 -29.35 -1.77 -15.48
N MET A 24 -30.65 -1.64 -15.25
CA MET A 24 -31.27 -1.88 -13.94
C MET A 24 -31.17 -3.36 -13.61
N ILE A 25 -30.50 -3.69 -12.52
CA ILE A 25 -30.48 -5.03 -11.96
C ILE A 25 -31.57 -5.08 -10.88
N GLU A 26 -32.54 -5.97 -11.06
CA GLU A 26 -33.57 -6.29 -10.09
C GLU A 26 -32.98 -6.87 -8.81
N ALA A 27 -33.55 -6.47 -7.67
CA ALA A 27 -33.19 -6.96 -6.35
C ALA A 27 -33.55 -8.44 -6.19
N PRO A 28 -32.69 -9.27 -5.58
CA PRO A 28 -33.06 -10.65 -5.28
C PRO A 28 -33.99 -10.75 -4.07
N GLU A 29 -34.96 -11.67 -4.19
CA GLU A 29 -35.99 -12.04 -3.22
C GLU A 29 -35.42 -12.52 -1.86
N ALA A 30 -36.21 -12.24 -0.86
CA ALA A 30 -36.32 -12.74 0.52
C ALA A 30 -35.26 -13.71 1.06
N LEU A 31 -34.62 -13.27 2.15
CA LEU A 31 -33.79 -14.08 3.04
C LEU A 31 -34.57 -15.25 3.63
N PRO A 32 -33.98 -16.45 3.79
CA PRO A 32 -34.61 -17.56 4.48
C PRO A 32 -34.76 -17.28 5.99
N GLN A 33 -35.91 -17.64 6.52
CA GLN A 33 -36.26 -17.51 7.94
C GLN A 33 -35.29 -18.31 8.81
N VAL A 34 -34.77 -17.63 9.84
CA VAL A 34 -33.94 -18.22 10.88
C VAL A 34 -34.78 -19.21 11.67
N GLN A 35 -34.45 -20.50 11.57
CA GLN A 35 -35.00 -21.54 12.44
C GLN A 35 -34.28 -21.55 13.78
N ASN A 36 -35.08 -21.46 14.84
CA ASN A 36 -34.88 -21.85 16.24
C ASN A 36 -33.45 -21.71 16.84
N LEU A 37 -33.32 -20.65 17.64
CA LEU A 37 -32.25 -20.42 18.61
C LEU A 37 -32.62 -21.06 19.97
N ASP A 38 -32.82 -22.36 20.06
CA ASP A 38 -33.00 -23.05 21.31
C ASP A 38 -32.14 -24.31 21.42
N GLU A 39 -30.82 -24.12 21.39
CA GLU A 39 -29.83 -25.04 21.97
C GLU A 39 -28.59 -24.25 22.36
N ILE A 40 -28.72 -23.43 23.41
CA ILE A 40 -27.55 -22.88 24.10
C ILE A 40 -27.10 -23.91 25.13
N HIS A 41 -26.01 -24.61 24.87
CA HIS A 41 -25.34 -25.45 25.86
C HIS A 41 -24.87 -24.58 27.04
N PRO A 42 -25.23 -24.96 28.33
CA PRO A 42 -24.98 -24.11 29.50
C PRO A 42 -23.58 -24.19 30.09
N ASP A 43 -22.52 -24.49 29.32
CA ASP A 43 -21.16 -24.67 29.83
C ASP A 43 -20.12 -23.69 29.28
N GLN A 44 -20.55 -22.51 28.82
CA GLN A 44 -19.60 -21.42 28.59
C GLN A 44 -19.77 -20.37 29.70
N ASN A 45 -18.77 -20.33 30.57
CA ASN A 45 -18.65 -19.37 31.68
C ASN A 45 -18.86 -17.93 31.17
N PRO A 46 -19.98 -17.23 31.49
CA PRO A 46 -20.27 -15.88 31.01
C PRO A 46 -19.28 -14.82 31.52
N SER A 47 -18.40 -15.18 32.46
CA SER A 47 -17.41 -14.29 33.04
C SER A 47 -16.11 -14.17 32.23
N ALA A 48 -16.01 -14.88 31.09
CA ALA A 48 -14.79 -14.80 30.25
C ALA A 48 -14.82 -13.67 29.23
N TYR A 49 -15.97 -13.09 28.91
CA TYR A 49 -16.06 -11.94 27.99
C TYR A 49 -16.45 -10.69 28.81
N ASN A 50 -15.43 -9.90 29.12
CA ASN A 50 -15.55 -8.64 29.82
C ASN A 50 -14.78 -7.52 29.10
N GLU A 51 -14.77 -6.32 29.67
CA GLU A 51 -14.07 -5.16 29.11
C GLU A 51 -12.57 -5.42 28.85
N SER A 52 -11.92 -6.29 29.60
CA SER A 52 -10.52 -6.65 29.40
C SER A 52 -10.29 -7.56 28.19
N SER A 53 -11.35 -8.22 27.68
CA SER A 53 -11.28 -9.03 26.46
C SER A 53 -11.39 -8.19 25.18
N ILE A 54 -11.75 -6.90 25.28
CA ILE A 54 -11.80 -5.96 24.17
C ILE A 54 -10.41 -5.37 23.95
N GLN A 55 -9.76 -5.76 22.86
CA GLN A 55 -8.47 -5.21 22.46
C GLN A 55 -8.67 -4.11 21.40
N ILE A 56 -8.14 -2.92 21.69
CA ILE A 56 -8.06 -1.83 20.72
C ILE A 56 -6.77 -2.05 19.93
N LEU A 57 -6.90 -2.31 18.63
CA LEU A 57 -5.77 -2.43 17.71
C LEU A 57 -5.71 -1.17 16.86
N GLU A 58 -4.57 -0.53 16.86
CA GLU A 58 -4.35 0.70 16.10
C GLU A 58 -3.39 0.49 14.93
N GLY A 59 -3.63 1.22 13.84
CA GLY A 59 -2.72 1.31 12.71
C GLY A 59 -2.29 -0.04 12.12
N LEU A 60 -0.99 -0.18 11.88
CA LEU A 60 -0.42 -1.35 11.22
C LEU A 60 -0.42 -2.63 12.07
N GLU A 61 -0.58 -2.53 13.39
CA GLU A 61 -0.72 -3.71 14.24
C GLU A 61 -2.01 -4.47 13.95
N ALA A 62 -3.11 -3.74 13.67
CA ALA A 62 -4.38 -4.35 13.27
C ALA A 62 -4.23 -5.16 11.97
N VAL A 63 -3.46 -4.64 11.00
CA VAL A 63 -3.16 -5.35 9.74
C VAL A 63 -2.40 -6.65 10.01
N ARG A 64 -1.38 -6.61 10.84
CA ARG A 64 -0.57 -7.80 11.16
C ARG A 64 -1.36 -8.86 11.92
N LYS A 65 -2.27 -8.48 12.81
CA LYS A 65 -3.11 -9.42 13.56
C LYS A 65 -4.21 -10.06 12.73
N ARG A 66 -4.74 -9.35 11.72
CA ARG A 66 -5.82 -9.83 10.86
C ARG A 66 -5.56 -9.53 9.39
N PRO A 67 -4.46 -10.07 8.81
CA PRO A 67 -4.04 -9.75 7.44
C PRO A 67 -5.11 -10.10 6.41
N GLY A 68 -5.86 -11.18 6.62
CA GLY A 68 -6.92 -11.62 5.72
C GLY A 68 -8.04 -10.60 5.48
N MET A 69 -8.26 -9.66 6.41
CA MET A 69 -9.23 -8.57 6.22
C MET A 69 -8.77 -7.52 5.20
N TYR A 70 -7.46 -7.43 4.92
CA TYR A 70 -6.86 -6.40 4.07
C TYR A 70 -6.39 -6.93 2.72
N ILE A 71 -5.85 -8.15 2.69
CA ILE A 71 -5.21 -8.71 1.49
C ILE A 71 -5.80 -10.05 1.04
N GLY A 72 -6.85 -10.54 1.72
CA GLY A 72 -7.43 -11.85 1.44
C GLY A 72 -6.67 -13.00 2.11
N ASP A 73 -6.82 -14.22 1.58
CA ASP A 73 -6.29 -15.44 2.21
C ASP A 73 -4.76 -15.46 2.20
N THR A 74 -4.17 -15.66 3.39
CA THR A 74 -2.72 -15.77 3.56
C THR A 74 -2.18 -17.19 3.35
N ALA A 75 -3.06 -18.18 3.21
CA ALA A 75 -2.69 -19.59 3.13
C ALA A 75 -2.68 -20.15 1.70
N ASP A 76 -3.50 -19.62 0.79
CA ASP A 76 -3.63 -20.10 -0.60
C ASP A 76 -2.71 -19.39 -1.60
N GLY A 77 -1.98 -18.37 -1.12
CA GLY A 77 -1.07 -17.55 -1.93
C GLY A 77 -1.72 -16.31 -2.56
N SER A 78 -3.05 -16.19 -2.56
CA SER A 78 -3.72 -15.01 -3.12
C SER A 78 -3.31 -13.74 -2.39
N GLY A 79 -3.31 -13.74 -1.06
CA GLY A 79 -2.87 -12.60 -0.25
C GLY A 79 -1.39 -12.26 -0.47
N LEU A 80 -0.52 -13.26 -0.68
CA LEU A 80 0.89 -13.01 -0.99
C LEU A 80 1.04 -12.21 -2.28
N HIS A 81 0.38 -12.64 -3.38
CA HIS A 81 0.43 -11.95 -4.66
C HIS A 81 -0.25 -10.59 -4.60
N HIS A 82 -1.27 -10.44 -3.75
CA HIS A 82 -1.98 -9.17 -3.54
C HIS A 82 -1.05 -8.06 -3.06
N LEU A 83 0.00 -8.38 -2.28
CA LEU A 83 1.01 -7.39 -1.89
C LEU A 83 1.66 -6.72 -3.11
N VAL A 84 1.95 -7.49 -4.16
CA VAL A 84 2.52 -6.94 -5.40
C VAL A 84 1.50 -6.08 -6.12
N TYR A 85 0.24 -6.52 -6.20
CA TYR A 85 -0.82 -5.76 -6.87
C TYR A 85 -1.03 -4.40 -6.24
N GLU A 86 -1.03 -4.29 -4.90
CA GLU A 86 -1.18 -3.02 -4.20
C GLU A 86 -0.06 -2.01 -4.51
N VAL A 87 1.18 -2.48 -4.67
CA VAL A 87 2.29 -1.61 -5.05
C VAL A 87 2.20 -1.22 -6.53
N VAL A 88 1.87 -2.17 -7.40
CA VAL A 88 1.74 -1.93 -8.85
C VAL A 88 0.59 -0.97 -9.12
N ASP A 89 -0.54 -1.09 -8.44
CA ASP A 89 -1.70 -0.22 -8.63
C ASP A 89 -1.36 1.26 -8.34
N ASN A 90 -0.44 1.55 -7.41
CA ASN A 90 0.04 2.91 -7.20
C ASN A 90 0.85 3.44 -8.41
N SER A 91 1.66 2.59 -9.04
CA SER A 91 2.40 2.95 -10.26
C SER A 91 1.48 3.08 -11.47
N ILE A 92 0.43 2.25 -11.56
CA ILE A 92 -0.61 2.36 -12.59
C ILE A 92 -1.40 3.68 -12.42
N ASP A 93 -1.71 4.09 -11.19
CA ASP A 93 -2.37 5.39 -10.95
C ASP A 93 -1.51 6.56 -11.46
N GLU A 94 -0.19 6.52 -11.29
CA GLU A 94 0.73 7.50 -11.89
C GLU A 94 0.70 7.46 -13.42
N ALA A 95 0.58 6.27 -14.01
CA ALA A 95 0.46 6.10 -15.47
C ALA A 95 -0.89 6.62 -15.99
N LEU A 96 -2.00 6.30 -15.33
CA LEU A 96 -3.33 6.80 -15.68
C LEU A 96 -3.43 8.32 -15.54
N ALA A 97 -2.71 8.89 -14.58
CA ALA A 97 -2.58 10.34 -14.42
C ALA A 97 -1.65 10.98 -15.47
N GLY A 98 -0.98 10.19 -16.32
CA GLY A 98 -0.10 10.63 -17.41
C GLY A 98 1.32 10.99 -16.96
N PHE A 99 1.74 10.58 -15.76
CA PHE A 99 3.05 10.91 -15.21
C PHE A 99 4.07 9.77 -15.31
N ALA A 100 3.62 8.50 -15.28
CA ALA A 100 4.48 7.35 -15.51
C ALA A 100 4.29 6.76 -16.90
N THR A 101 5.37 6.29 -17.50
CA THR A 101 5.39 5.62 -18.80
C THR A 101 6.05 4.25 -18.73
N HIS A 102 6.76 3.98 -17.64
CA HIS A 102 7.50 2.75 -17.44
C HIS A 102 7.31 2.25 -16.02
N ILE A 103 6.92 0.98 -15.90
CA ILE A 103 6.77 0.28 -14.62
C ILE A 103 7.52 -1.05 -14.76
N GLU A 104 8.44 -1.30 -13.85
CA GLU A 104 9.23 -2.52 -13.78
C GLU A 104 8.92 -3.27 -12.49
N VAL A 105 8.58 -4.56 -12.62
CA VAL A 105 8.37 -5.46 -11.48
C VAL A 105 9.42 -6.56 -11.55
N THR A 106 10.22 -6.70 -10.50
CA THR A 106 11.27 -7.71 -10.43
C THR A 106 11.05 -8.63 -9.23
N ILE A 107 10.98 -9.95 -9.48
CA ILE A 107 11.05 -10.98 -8.44
C ILE A 107 12.51 -11.38 -8.27
N HIS A 108 13.07 -11.12 -7.10
CA HIS A 108 14.47 -11.40 -6.79
C HIS A 108 14.66 -12.87 -6.34
N THR A 109 15.89 -13.32 -6.36
CA THR A 109 16.25 -14.71 -6.00
C THR A 109 16.00 -15.04 -4.53
N ASP A 110 15.97 -14.05 -3.65
CA ASP A 110 15.63 -14.15 -2.24
C ASP A 110 14.11 -14.07 -1.98
N ASN A 111 13.31 -14.10 -3.05
CA ASN A 111 11.85 -13.95 -3.03
C ASN A 111 11.37 -12.57 -2.55
N SER A 112 12.23 -11.56 -2.54
CA SER A 112 11.79 -10.16 -2.44
C SER A 112 11.28 -9.67 -3.79
N VAL A 113 10.45 -8.62 -3.78
CA VAL A 113 9.93 -8.00 -5.00
C VAL A 113 10.23 -6.51 -4.98
N SER A 114 10.71 -5.99 -6.11
CA SER A 114 10.80 -4.56 -6.33
C SER A 114 9.84 -4.12 -7.43
N VAL A 115 9.18 -2.99 -7.21
CA VAL A 115 8.36 -2.28 -8.19
C VAL A 115 8.94 -0.89 -8.34
N VAL A 116 9.28 -0.53 -9.57
CA VAL A 116 9.90 0.75 -9.92
C VAL A 116 9.05 1.43 -10.98
N ASP A 117 8.72 2.70 -10.78
CA ASP A 117 8.08 3.54 -11.78
C ASP A 117 8.92 4.78 -12.09
N ASP A 118 8.61 5.42 -13.22
CA ASP A 118 9.18 6.71 -13.65
C ASP A 118 8.21 7.88 -13.44
N GLY A 119 7.25 7.73 -12.53
CA GLY A 119 6.24 8.73 -12.17
C GLY A 119 6.82 9.95 -11.47
N ARG A 120 5.95 10.72 -10.78
CA ARG A 120 6.37 11.94 -10.05
C ARG A 120 7.20 11.64 -8.80
N GLY A 121 7.15 10.43 -8.28
CA GLY A 121 7.64 10.06 -6.96
C GLY A 121 6.71 10.50 -5.84
N ILE A 122 6.57 9.67 -4.81
CA ILE A 122 5.78 9.99 -3.61
C ILE A 122 6.31 11.30 -2.98
N PRO A 123 5.44 12.22 -2.50
CA PRO A 123 5.89 13.42 -1.82
C PRO A 123 6.79 13.09 -0.63
N SER A 124 8.01 13.66 -0.60
CA SER A 124 9.06 13.34 0.39
C SER A 124 9.28 14.45 1.41
N ALA A 125 8.59 15.59 1.27
CA ALA A 125 8.70 16.72 2.18
C ALA A 125 8.09 16.41 3.55
N ILE A 126 8.52 17.16 4.57
CA ILE A 126 7.93 17.12 5.91
C ILE A 126 6.46 17.56 5.86
N LYS A 127 5.60 16.80 6.51
CA LYS A 127 4.20 17.14 6.70
C LYS A 127 4.07 17.99 7.97
N TRP A 128 4.07 19.31 7.81
CA TRP A 128 4.13 20.26 8.94
C TRP A 128 2.90 20.24 9.84
N ASP A 129 1.76 19.76 9.37
CA ASP A 129 0.53 19.55 10.14
C ASP A 129 0.43 18.13 10.75
N ASP A 130 1.47 17.30 10.61
CA ASP A 130 1.53 16.01 11.31
C ASP A 130 1.44 16.24 12.82
N LYS A 131 0.64 15.41 13.50
CA LYS A 131 0.43 15.48 14.96
C LYS A 131 1.56 14.84 15.77
N HIS A 132 2.43 14.07 15.10
CA HIS A 132 3.53 13.36 15.75
C HIS A 132 4.71 14.29 16.01
N ASP A 133 5.52 13.91 16.99
CA ASP A 133 6.82 14.48 17.28
C ASP A 133 7.86 13.34 17.30
N PRO A 134 8.85 13.34 16.40
CA PRO A 134 9.09 14.31 15.33
C PRO A 134 8.02 14.27 14.22
N LYS A 135 7.80 15.41 13.55
CA LYS A 135 6.95 15.51 12.35
C LYS A 135 7.56 14.69 11.21
N ARG A 136 6.76 13.85 10.58
CA ARG A 136 7.21 12.87 9.60
C ARG A 136 7.16 13.43 8.17
N SER A 137 7.90 12.79 7.27
CA SER A 137 7.73 13.01 5.84
C SER A 137 6.38 12.48 5.36
N ALA A 138 5.82 13.09 4.30
CA ALA A 138 4.57 12.61 3.69
C ALA A 138 4.70 11.15 3.20
N ALA A 139 5.88 10.76 2.69
CA ALA A 139 6.16 9.39 2.29
C ALA A 139 6.12 8.40 3.47
N GLU A 140 6.67 8.78 4.64
CA GLU A 140 6.58 7.93 5.83
C GLU A 140 5.13 7.75 6.26
N ILE A 141 4.36 8.83 6.30
CA ILE A 141 2.94 8.79 6.67
C ILE A 141 2.16 7.87 5.72
N ALA A 142 2.38 7.98 4.40
CA ALA A 142 1.72 7.13 3.41
C ALA A 142 1.99 5.63 3.60
N LEU A 143 3.16 5.27 4.18
CA LEU A 143 3.54 3.88 4.41
C LEU A 143 3.23 3.38 5.82
N THR A 144 2.92 4.26 6.77
CA THR A 144 2.72 3.88 8.18
C THR A 144 1.32 4.13 8.71
N GLU A 145 0.53 4.96 8.03
CA GLU A 145 -0.85 5.25 8.43
C GLU A 145 -1.84 4.59 7.47
N LEU A 146 -2.86 3.93 8.04
CA LEU A 146 -4.00 3.47 7.26
C LEU A 146 -4.83 4.69 6.81
N HIS A 147 -5.34 4.62 5.60
CA HIS A 147 -6.14 5.70 5.01
C HIS A 147 -5.40 7.04 4.84
N ALA A 148 -4.08 7.03 4.84
CA ALA A 148 -3.26 8.18 4.49
C ALA A 148 -2.79 8.07 3.04
N GLY A 149 -3.22 8.99 2.18
CA GLY A 149 -2.77 9.01 0.78
C GLY A 149 -3.43 10.11 -0.02
N GLY A 150 -2.79 10.54 -1.10
CA GLY A 150 -3.30 11.58 -2.01
C GLY A 150 -4.57 11.19 -2.78
N LYS A 151 -5.07 9.96 -2.61
CA LYS A 151 -6.29 9.44 -3.24
C LYS A 151 -7.57 9.96 -2.56
N PHE A 152 -7.47 10.50 -1.34
CA PHE A 152 -8.60 11.11 -0.62
C PHE A 152 -8.84 12.58 -1.00
N ASP A 153 -7.92 13.21 -1.72
CA ASP A 153 -8.09 14.55 -2.27
C ASP A 153 -8.61 14.46 -3.71
N ASN A 154 -9.79 15.01 -3.97
CA ASN A 154 -10.45 15.07 -5.29
C ASN A 154 -9.60 15.72 -6.40
N ASN A 155 -8.48 16.34 -6.06
CA ASN A 155 -7.58 17.02 -6.99
C ASN A 155 -6.37 16.17 -7.43
N GLY A 156 -6.09 15.02 -6.78
CA GLY A 156 -4.90 14.22 -7.05
C GLY A 156 -5.07 13.18 -8.15
N TYR A 157 -6.15 12.42 -8.11
CA TYR A 157 -6.42 11.34 -9.06
C TYR A 157 -7.92 11.30 -9.39
N LYS A 158 -8.26 11.50 -10.66
CA LYS A 158 -9.67 11.44 -11.15
C LYS A 158 -10.18 10.00 -11.25
N ILE A 159 -9.29 9.05 -11.41
CA ILE A 159 -9.56 7.60 -11.49
C ILE A 159 -8.42 6.92 -10.75
N SER A 160 -8.71 6.01 -9.83
CA SER A 160 -7.73 5.23 -9.09
C SER A 160 -8.01 3.75 -9.27
N GLY A 161 -6.97 2.95 -9.54
CA GLY A 161 -7.05 1.49 -9.62
C GLY A 161 -7.18 0.83 -8.24
N GLY A 162 -6.67 1.48 -7.20
CA GLY A 162 -6.77 1.01 -5.81
C GLY A 162 -7.99 1.60 -5.09
N LEU A 163 -8.90 0.75 -4.63
CA LEU A 163 -10.20 1.15 -4.08
C LEU A 163 -10.15 1.65 -2.62
N HIS A 164 -9.11 1.35 -1.85
CA HIS A 164 -9.18 1.47 -0.38
C HIS A 164 -8.16 2.43 0.25
N GLY A 165 -7.14 2.93 -0.48
CA GLY A 165 -6.12 3.84 0.06
C GLY A 165 -5.30 3.28 1.23
N VAL A 166 -5.31 1.95 1.42
CA VAL A 166 -4.60 1.24 2.50
C VAL A 166 -3.46 0.38 1.99
N GLY A 167 -3.33 0.23 0.66
CA GLY A 167 -2.52 -0.79 0.02
C GLY A 167 -1.06 -0.83 0.44
N VAL A 168 -0.29 0.23 0.18
CA VAL A 168 1.15 0.20 0.46
C VAL A 168 1.48 0.15 1.96
N SER A 169 0.64 0.71 2.82
CA SER A 169 0.81 0.59 4.28
C SER A 169 0.56 -0.84 4.76
N CYS A 170 -0.40 -1.56 4.15
CA CYS A 170 -0.58 -2.99 4.40
C CYS A 170 0.62 -3.81 3.92
N VAL A 171 1.18 -3.53 2.74
CA VAL A 171 2.41 -4.18 2.26
C VAL A 171 3.55 -3.97 3.26
N ASN A 172 3.73 -2.75 3.74
CA ASN A 172 4.73 -2.42 4.76
C ASN A 172 4.51 -3.21 6.06
N ALA A 173 3.30 -3.25 6.57
CA ALA A 173 2.94 -4.00 7.78
C ALA A 173 3.23 -5.50 7.65
N LEU A 174 2.98 -6.09 6.48
CA LEU A 174 3.06 -7.53 6.22
C LEU A 174 4.41 -7.98 5.63
N SER A 175 5.39 -7.07 5.60
CA SER A 175 6.75 -7.35 5.13
C SER A 175 7.73 -7.49 6.29
N SER A 176 8.68 -8.43 6.17
CA SER A 176 9.83 -8.54 7.06
C SER A 176 10.67 -7.27 7.00
N TRP A 177 10.83 -6.74 5.80
CA TRP A 177 11.39 -5.42 5.54
C TRP A 177 10.79 -4.82 4.26
N LEU A 178 10.74 -3.50 4.21
CA LEU A 178 10.40 -2.72 3.04
C LEU A 178 11.35 -1.54 2.92
N ARG A 179 11.82 -1.27 1.69
CA ARG A 179 12.69 -0.16 1.33
C ARG A 179 11.97 0.70 0.31
N LEU A 180 11.90 1.98 0.60
CA LEU A 180 11.34 3.00 -0.27
C LEU A 180 12.45 3.91 -0.77
N THR A 181 12.60 4.00 -2.08
CA THR A 181 13.44 5.04 -2.72
C THR A 181 12.52 5.96 -3.52
N VAL A 182 12.58 7.24 -3.22
CA VAL A 182 11.86 8.29 -3.96
C VAL A 182 12.88 9.15 -4.71
N ARG A 183 12.64 9.33 -6.00
CA ARG A 183 13.42 10.21 -6.88
C ARG A 183 12.52 11.34 -7.34
N ARG A 184 12.71 12.50 -6.73
CA ARG A 184 11.85 13.67 -6.91
C ARG A 184 12.66 14.96 -6.72
N ASP A 185 12.32 15.98 -7.48
CA ASP A 185 12.88 17.34 -7.37
C ASP A 185 14.43 17.34 -7.46
N GLY A 186 14.99 16.45 -8.30
CA GLY A 186 16.44 16.34 -8.52
C GLY A 186 17.20 15.55 -7.46
N GLU A 187 16.54 14.99 -6.47
CA GLU A 187 17.13 14.25 -5.37
C GLU A 187 16.56 12.83 -5.24
N ALA A 188 17.41 11.91 -4.79
CA ALA A 188 17.00 10.58 -4.34
C ALA A 188 17.00 10.53 -2.83
N ARG A 189 15.90 10.05 -2.26
CA ARG A 189 15.66 9.92 -0.81
C ARG A 189 15.21 8.52 -0.46
N PHE A 190 15.47 8.08 0.77
CA PHE A 190 15.32 6.69 1.18
C PHE A 190 14.69 6.56 2.57
N LEU A 191 13.85 5.53 2.72
CA LEU A 191 13.37 5.01 4.01
C LEU A 191 13.48 3.48 4.00
N GLU A 192 13.77 2.91 5.16
CA GLU A 192 13.69 1.47 5.41
C GLU A 192 12.72 1.21 6.56
N PHE A 193 11.93 0.14 6.41
CA PHE A 193 10.98 -0.31 7.42
C PHE A 193 11.22 -1.79 7.73
N ARG A 194 10.88 -2.19 8.96
CA ARG A 194 10.77 -3.60 9.36
C ARG A 194 9.43 -3.81 10.05
N LYS A 195 8.65 -4.73 9.49
CA LYS A 195 7.30 -5.03 10.00
C LYS A 195 6.45 -3.79 10.25
N GLY A 196 6.51 -2.84 9.32
CA GLY A 196 5.80 -1.56 9.39
C GLY A 196 6.52 -0.43 10.15
N LEU A 197 7.60 -0.72 10.88
CA LEU A 197 8.29 0.27 11.71
C LEU A 197 9.50 0.85 10.98
N VAL A 198 9.59 2.18 10.93
CA VAL A 198 10.72 2.89 10.31
C VAL A 198 12.03 2.57 11.04
N GLN A 199 13.10 2.35 10.27
CA GLN A 199 14.42 2.04 10.76
C GLN A 199 15.36 3.24 10.61
N ASN A 200 16.34 3.35 11.52
CA ASN A 200 17.39 4.37 11.45
C ASN A 200 16.82 5.79 11.24
N ARG A 201 15.78 6.12 12.02
CA ARG A 201 15.11 7.42 11.99
C ARG A 201 16.09 8.56 12.18
N ILE A 202 16.09 9.49 11.26
CA ILE A 202 16.81 10.76 11.38
C ILE A 202 15.87 11.72 12.11
N VAL A 203 16.41 12.47 13.09
CA VAL A 203 15.67 13.54 13.77
C VAL A 203 16.51 14.81 13.72
N GLU A 204 15.90 15.86 13.20
CA GLU A 204 16.51 17.19 13.03
C GLU A 204 15.57 18.25 13.59
N GLN A 205 16.11 19.44 13.91
CA GLN A 205 15.29 20.60 14.25
C GLN A 205 15.27 21.57 13.07
N LEU A 206 14.08 21.83 12.54
CA LEU A 206 13.88 22.78 11.46
C LEU A 206 12.84 23.84 11.83
N PRO A 207 12.97 25.06 11.33
CA PRO A 207 11.93 26.07 11.50
C PRO A 207 10.68 25.69 10.69
N ASN A 208 9.55 25.60 11.38
CA ASN A 208 8.26 25.39 10.73
C ASN A 208 7.92 26.61 9.88
N PRO A 209 7.71 26.48 8.57
CA PRO A 209 7.46 27.59 7.66
C PRO A 209 6.16 28.34 7.94
N LEU A 210 5.22 27.75 8.68
CA LEU A 210 3.95 28.37 9.03
C LEU A 210 4.01 29.15 10.34
N THR A 211 4.84 28.72 11.30
CA THR A 211 4.88 29.29 12.65
C THR A 211 6.20 29.97 12.99
N GLY A 212 7.28 29.69 12.24
CA GLY A 212 8.64 30.12 12.50
C GLY A 212 9.31 29.45 13.71
N LYS A 213 8.62 28.55 14.42
CA LYS A 213 9.16 27.84 15.58
C LYS A 213 10.02 26.66 15.12
N LEU A 214 11.08 26.39 15.89
CA LEU A 214 11.85 25.15 15.71
C LEU A 214 11.02 23.96 16.17
N GLU A 215 10.90 22.97 15.32
CA GLU A 215 10.17 21.71 15.58
C GLU A 215 11.04 20.52 15.19
N ASN A 216 10.88 19.42 15.91
CA ASN A 216 11.55 18.17 15.55
C ASN A 216 10.89 17.60 14.29
N VAL A 217 11.72 17.20 13.35
CA VAL A 217 11.28 16.59 12.08
C VAL A 217 12.04 15.30 11.81
N SER A 218 11.41 14.40 11.08
CA SER A 218 12.00 13.14 10.63
C SER A 218 12.02 13.10 9.09
N PRO A 219 13.04 13.67 8.46
CA PRO A 219 13.19 13.63 7.02
C PRO A 219 13.61 12.25 6.54
N MET A 220 13.31 11.96 5.28
CA MET A 220 13.91 10.82 4.59
C MET A 220 15.41 11.01 4.44
N LYS A 221 16.17 9.91 4.52
CA LYS A 221 17.62 9.94 4.27
C LYS A 221 17.90 10.39 2.85
N LEU A 222 18.69 11.44 2.67
CA LEU A 222 19.16 11.90 1.37
C LEU A 222 20.23 10.92 0.86
N LEU A 223 20.04 10.39 -0.37
CA LEU A 223 21.03 9.55 -1.06
C LEU A 223 21.93 10.37 -1.99
N GLY A 224 21.43 11.50 -2.49
CA GLY A 224 22.17 12.40 -3.36
C GLY A 224 21.37 12.89 -4.58
N PRO A 225 21.98 13.64 -5.48
CA PRO A 225 21.35 14.16 -6.69
C PRO A 225 21.03 13.04 -7.68
N THR A 226 19.97 13.22 -8.47
CA THR A 226 19.57 12.30 -9.53
C THR A 226 18.85 13.02 -10.67
N ASN A 227 19.06 12.54 -11.89
CA ASN A 227 18.28 12.96 -13.06
C ASN A 227 17.06 12.07 -13.32
N ARG A 228 16.93 10.98 -12.55
CA ARG A 228 15.76 10.08 -12.61
C ARG A 228 14.66 10.61 -11.71
N ARG A 229 13.43 10.25 -12.03
CA ARG A 229 12.24 10.47 -11.18
C ARG A 229 11.50 9.17 -10.96
N GLY A 230 10.58 9.15 -10.01
CA GLY A 230 9.70 8.02 -9.74
C GLY A 230 9.88 7.43 -8.35
N THR A 231 9.16 6.34 -8.14
CA THR A 231 9.16 5.60 -6.88
C THR A 231 9.71 4.20 -7.09
N GLU A 232 10.43 3.70 -6.11
CA GLU A 232 10.85 2.30 -6.01
C GLU A 232 10.44 1.77 -4.64
N VAL A 233 9.61 0.74 -4.65
CA VAL A 233 9.23 -0.02 -3.46
C VAL A 233 9.83 -1.41 -3.59
N HIS A 234 10.71 -1.78 -2.67
CA HIS A 234 11.34 -3.10 -2.60
C HIS A 234 11.03 -3.74 -1.25
N PHE A 235 10.39 -4.91 -1.25
CA PHE A 235 9.93 -5.54 -0.02
C PHE A 235 10.12 -7.06 -0.02
N LEU A 236 10.25 -7.61 1.18
CA LEU A 236 10.28 -9.05 1.44
C LEU A 236 9.09 -9.39 2.35
N PRO A 237 8.15 -10.24 1.91
CA PRO A 237 7.03 -10.67 2.75
C PRO A 237 7.48 -11.30 4.06
N ASP A 238 6.67 -11.13 5.11
CA ASP A 238 6.94 -11.76 6.41
C ASP A 238 6.43 -13.21 6.42
N LEU A 239 7.33 -14.19 6.38
CA LEU A 239 6.99 -15.61 6.34
C LEU A 239 6.30 -16.11 7.62
N THR A 240 6.28 -15.32 8.69
CA THR A 240 5.45 -15.66 9.88
C THR A 240 3.96 -15.39 9.64
N ILE A 241 3.62 -14.72 8.54
CA ILE A 241 2.24 -14.44 8.10
C ILE A 241 1.87 -15.34 6.92
N PHE A 242 2.80 -15.55 5.98
CA PHE A 242 2.63 -16.36 4.77
C PHE A 242 3.31 -17.72 4.94
N GLU A 243 2.72 -18.60 5.78
CA GLU A 243 3.39 -19.86 6.18
C GLU A 243 3.28 -20.97 5.14
N LYS A 244 2.17 -21.04 4.39
CA LYS A 244 1.90 -22.14 3.46
C LYS A 244 2.40 -21.90 2.06
N VAL A 245 2.09 -20.72 1.50
CA VAL A 245 2.58 -20.29 0.19
C VAL A 245 3.53 -19.12 0.40
N THR A 246 4.83 -19.42 0.32
CA THR A 246 5.90 -18.49 0.67
C THR A 246 6.60 -17.88 -0.55
N GLN A 247 6.34 -18.40 -1.76
CA GLN A 247 7.01 -17.96 -2.98
C GLN A 247 6.04 -17.31 -3.96
N PHE A 248 6.48 -16.26 -4.62
CA PHE A 248 5.73 -15.64 -5.70
C PHE A 248 5.72 -16.52 -6.95
N SER A 249 4.54 -16.67 -7.56
CA SER A 249 4.37 -17.30 -8.86
C SER A 249 4.54 -16.26 -9.96
N TYR A 250 5.53 -16.47 -10.82
CA TYR A 250 5.77 -15.62 -11.98
C TYR A 250 4.55 -15.59 -12.91
N ASP A 251 3.94 -16.75 -13.21
CA ASP A 251 2.81 -16.85 -14.12
C ASP A 251 1.57 -16.12 -13.58
N THR A 252 1.34 -16.21 -12.28
CA THR A 252 0.23 -15.49 -11.61
C THR A 252 0.42 -13.98 -11.73
N LEU A 253 1.62 -13.47 -11.42
CA LEU A 253 1.92 -12.04 -11.55
C LEU A 253 1.89 -11.59 -13.00
N LEU A 254 2.47 -12.37 -13.93
CA LEU A 254 2.47 -12.05 -15.35
C LEU A 254 1.05 -11.91 -15.93
N SER A 255 0.14 -12.82 -15.55
CA SER A 255 -1.25 -12.77 -16.00
C SER A 255 -1.92 -11.45 -15.59
N ARG A 256 -1.81 -11.09 -14.30
CA ARG A 256 -2.40 -9.85 -13.78
C ARG A 256 -1.75 -8.59 -14.36
N LEU A 257 -0.42 -8.57 -14.50
CA LEU A 257 0.28 -7.42 -15.07
C LEU A 257 -0.03 -7.21 -16.55
N ARG A 258 -0.29 -8.29 -17.29
CA ARG A 258 -0.80 -8.19 -18.67
C ARG A 258 -2.16 -7.52 -18.73
N GLU A 259 -3.10 -7.90 -17.86
CA GLU A 259 -4.42 -7.24 -17.79
C GLU A 259 -4.26 -5.74 -17.54
N LEU A 260 -3.43 -5.35 -16.55
CA LEU A 260 -3.19 -3.96 -16.21
C LEU A 260 -2.48 -3.16 -17.32
N SER A 261 -1.74 -3.83 -18.21
CA SER A 261 -1.04 -3.16 -19.34
C SER A 261 -2.00 -2.68 -20.44
N PHE A 262 -3.27 -3.08 -20.42
CA PHE A 262 -4.29 -2.63 -21.37
C PHE A 262 -5.04 -1.37 -20.87
N LEU A 263 -4.85 -0.97 -19.63
CA LEU A 263 -5.40 0.27 -19.07
C LEU A 263 -4.57 1.49 -19.50
#